data_8ca9466d5b1d1e7acba9906cecd0e2fc
#
_entry.id   8ca9466d5b1d1e7acba9906cecd0e2fc
#
_cell.length_a   1.000
_cell.length_b   1.000
_cell.length_c   1.000
_cell.angle_alpha   90.00
_cell.angle_beta   90.00
_cell.angle_gamma   90.00
#
_symmetry.space_group_name_H-M   'P 1'
#
loop_
_entity.id
_entity.type
_entity.pdbx_description
1 polymer ?
#
loop_
_entity_poly.entity_id
_entity_poly.type
_entity_poly.pdbx_seq_one_letter_code
_entity_poly.pdbx_strand_id
1 'polypeptide(L)'
;MDGKDYKGYYSNPETGSITQDNMNKLHKWIEYHKWKFKGKTYTPLMDPVAHPKCLVLMTRTEFGLLGHYNQYKKSPFGTFDVGGDGMTGYSTYATESIALRGYENSSLTPYGSEGYAYARLGIELRYPLMLETSTNIYVLGFLEAGNAWHDIKKFNPFE
;
A
#
# COMPACT_ATOMS: atom_id res chain seq x y z
N MET A 1 -10.65 20.91 -15.19
CA MET A 1 -10.13 21.14 -16.55
C MET A 1 -10.51 19.95 -17.39
N ASP A 2 -11.19 20.19 -18.49
CA ASP A 2 -11.63 19.15 -19.41
C ASP A 2 -10.43 18.61 -20.22
N GLY A 3 -10.46 17.34 -20.65
CA GLY A 3 -9.35 16.70 -21.38
C GLY A 3 -8.93 17.41 -22.67
N LYS A 4 -9.82 18.25 -23.23
CA LYS A 4 -9.51 19.11 -24.38
C LYS A 4 -8.53 20.22 -24.00
N ASP A 5 -8.70 20.83 -22.83
CA ASP A 5 -7.84 21.91 -22.36
C ASP A 5 -6.42 21.40 -22.04
N TYR A 6 -6.31 20.15 -21.61
CA TYR A 6 -5.03 19.53 -21.40
C TYR A 6 -4.22 19.38 -22.69
N LYS A 7 -4.81 18.79 -23.75
CA LYS A 7 -4.13 18.62 -25.02
C LYS A 7 -3.79 19.94 -25.70
N GLY A 8 -4.66 20.96 -25.63
CA GLY A 8 -4.41 22.27 -26.20
C GLY A 8 -3.38 23.10 -25.45
N TYR A 9 -3.29 22.91 -24.12
CA TYR A 9 -2.43 23.75 -23.27
C TYR A 9 -1.03 23.17 -23.02
N TYR A 10 -0.90 21.82 -23.03
CA TYR A 10 0.32 21.13 -22.60
C TYR A 10 0.98 20.27 -23.70
N SER A 11 0.33 20.08 -24.82
CA SER A 11 0.93 19.41 -25.97
C SER A 11 1.28 20.43 -27.07
N ASN A 12 2.35 20.14 -27.80
CA ASN A 12 2.66 20.90 -29.01
C ASN A 12 1.52 20.68 -30.02
N PRO A 13 0.87 21.75 -30.53
CA PRO A 13 -0.25 21.63 -31.46
C PRO A 13 0.10 20.95 -32.77
N GLU A 14 1.38 20.98 -33.20
CA GLU A 14 1.83 20.38 -34.46
C GLU A 14 2.18 18.90 -34.32
N THR A 15 2.77 18.49 -33.21
CA THR A 15 3.27 17.12 -33.02
C THR A 15 2.47 16.31 -32.03
N GLY A 16 1.58 16.94 -31.25
CA GLY A 16 0.84 16.31 -30.15
C GLY A 16 1.74 15.84 -28.99
N SER A 17 3.04 16.11 -29.05
CA SER A 17 4.00 15.69 -28.02
C SER A 17 4.00 16.65 -26.82
N ILE A 18 4.25 16.10 -25.64
CA ILE A 18 4.38 16.87 -24.42
C ILE A 18 5.85 17.24 -24.24
N THR A 19 6.17 18.54 -24.24
CA THR A 19 7.52 19.03 -24.00
C THR A 19 7.83 19.07 -22.50
N GLN A 20 9.13 19.11 -22.15
CA GLN A 20 9.56 19.20 -20.74
C GLN A 20 9.00 20.43 -20.04
N ASP A 21 8.89 21.56 -20.72
CA ASP A 21 8.30 22.78 -20.15
C ASP A 21 6.81 22.61 -19.88
N ASN A 22 6.11 21.90 -20.74
CA ASN A 22 4.69 21.60 -20.54
C ASN A 22 4.49 20.59 -19.40
N MET A 23 5.39 19.63 -19.24
CA MET A 23 5.41 18.73 -18.08
C MET A 23 5.62 19.49 -16.78
N ASN A 24 6.55 20.43 -16.75
CA ASN A 24 6.79 21.28 -15.57
C ASN A 24 5.57 22.15 -15.21
N LYS A 25 4.86 22.67 -16.21
CA LYS A 25 3.60 23.43 -15.98
C LYS A 25 2.48 22.51 -15.49
N LEU A 26 2.39 21.30 -16.02
CA LEU A 26 1.39 20.31 -15.63
C LEU A 26 1.53 19.91 -14.17
N HIS A 27 2.76 19.69 -13.72
CA HIS A 27 3.09 19.23 -12.36
C HIS A 27 3.49 20.38 -11.42
N LYS A 28 3.18 21.64 -11.76
CA LYS A 28 3.43 22.79 -10.89
C LYS A 28 2.78 22.65 -9.52
N TRP A 29 1.62 21.99 -9.46
CA TRP A 29 0.91 21.66 -8.24
C TRP A 29 0.69 20.16 -8.19
N ILE A 30 1.13 19.53 -7.11
CA ILE A 30 0.89 18.10 -6.85
C ILE A 30 -0.48 17.99 -6.21
N GLU A 31 -1.42 17.35 -6.93
CA GLU A 31 -2.79 17.18 -6.48
C GLU A 31 -3.12 15.69 -6.48
N TYR A 32 -3.30 15.10 -5.30
CA TYR A 32 -3.78 13.74 -5.15
C TYR A 32 -4.59 13.60 -3.86
N HIS A 33 -5.40 12.57 -3.78
CA HIS A 33 -6.03 12.14 -2.54
C HIS A 33 -5.64 10.70 -2.23
N LYS A 34 -5.35 10.45 -0.97
CA LYS A 34 -4.87 9.17 -0.48
C LYS A 34 -5.78 8.68 0.64
N TRP A 35 -6.35 7.51 0.45
CA TRP A 35 -7.19 6.85 1.42
C TRP A 35 -6.52 5.57 1.90
N LYS A 36 -6.44 5.39 3.21
CA LYS A 36 -5.90 4.18 3.82
C LYS A 36 -6.82 3.71 4.92
N PHE A 37 -7.09 2.42 4.89
CA PHE A 37 -7.77 1.72 5.96
C PHE A 37 -6.83 0.67 6.54
N LYS A 38 -6.73 0.64 7.89
CA LYS A 38 -5.94 -0.34 8.62
C LYS A 38 -6.77 -0.87 9.76
N GLY A 39 -7.09 -2.15 9.71
CA GLY A 39 -7.82 -2.87 10.75
C GLY A 39 -6.95 -3.96 11.38
N LYS A 40 -7.01 -4.07 12.71
CA LYS A 40 -6.42 -5.20 13.44
C LYS A 40 -7.44 -5.67 14.47
N THR A 41 -7.71 -6.97 14.47
CA THR A 41 -8.55 -7.61 15.46
C THR A 41 -7.77 -8.69 16.19
N TYR A 42 -8.06 -8.85 17.47
CA TYR A 42 -7.48 -9.87 18.33
C TYR A 42 -8.60 -10.67 18.94
N THR A 43 -8.70 -11.95 18.60
CA THR A 43 -9.74 -12.84 19.08
C THR A 43 -9.10 -13.93 19.91
N PRO A 44 -9.34 -14.00 21.23
CA PRO A 44 -8.91 -15.13 22.03
C PRO A 44 -9.70 -16.37 21.59
N LEU A 45 -9.01 -17.47 21.34
CA LEU A 45 -9.63 -18.73 20.96
C LEU A 45 -9.91 -19.64 22.15
N MET A 46 -9.43 -19.25 23.33
CA MET A 46 -9.65 -19.93 24.61
C MET A 46 -10.12 -18.90 25.63
N ASP A 47 -10.78 -19.35 26.70
CA ASP A 47 -11.16 -18.46 27.79
C ASP A 47 -9.90 -17.91 28.47
N PRO A 48 -9.64 -16.58 28.39
CA PRO A 48 -8.44 -15.99 28.96
C PRO A 48 -8.43 -15.98 30.49
N VAL A 49 -9.61 -16.12 31.12
CA VAL A 49 -9.72 -16.21 32.59
C VAL A 49 -9.31 -17.60 33.07
N ALA A 50 -9.75 -18.65 32.40
CA ALA A 50 -9.42 -20.03 32.75
C ALA A 50 -7.98 -20.43 32.31
N HIS A 51 -7.49 -19.82 31.24
CA HIS A 51 -6.19 -20.14 30.64
C HIS A 51 -5.33 -18.90 30.45
N PRO A 52 -4.42 -18.57 31.38
CA PRO A 52 -3.51 -17.42 31.26
C PRO A 52 -2.64 -17.46 29.99
N LYS A 53 -2.35 -18.68 29.50
CA LYS A 53 -1.66 -18.90 28.21
C LYS A 53 -2.67 -19.15 27.10
N CYS A 54 -3.45 -18.10 26.78
CA CYS A 54 -4.50 -18.19 25.78
C CYS A 54 -3.94 -18.13 24.35
N LEU A 55 -4.47 -18.96 23.48
CA LEU A 55 -4.22 -18.88 22.04
C LEU A 55 -5.00 -17.71 21.46
N VAL A 56 -4.32 -16.81 20.77
CA VAL A 56 -4.92 -15.59 20.20
C VAL A 56 -4.79 -15.59 18.68
N LEU A 57 -5.92 -15.39 18.02
CA LEU A 57 -5.97 -15.14 16.58
C LEU A 57 -5.92 -13.63 16.35
N MET A 58 -4.87 -13.15 15.68
CA MET A 58 -4.79 -11.79 15.19
C MET A 58 -5.11 -11.76 13.70
N THR A 59 -6.04 -10.91 13.30
CA THR A 59 -6.33 -10.64 11.89
C THR A 59 -5.96 -9.18 11.58
N ARG A 60 -5.24 -8.99 10.49
CA ARG A 60 -4.87 -7.68 9.97
C ARG A 60 -5.44 -7.51 8.57
N THR A 61 -6.11 -6.41 8.35
CA THR A 61 -6.61 -6.01 7.03
C THR A 61 -6.14 -4.60 6.74
N GLU A 62 -5.47 -4.41 5.64
CA GLU A 62 -5.04 -3.10 5.20
C GLU A 62 -5.38 -2.94 3.72
N PHE A 63 -5.90 -1.78 3.35
CA PHE A 63 -6.01 -1.39 1.96
C PHE A 63 -5.78 0.12 1.82
N GLY A 64 -5.30 0.51 0.68
CA GLY A 64 -5.06 1.90 0.35
C GLY A 64 -5.33 2.19 -1.11
N LEU A 65 -5.79 3.40 -1.35
CA LEU A 65 -6.11 3.94 -2.67
C LEU A 65 -5.46 5.31 -2.81
N LEU A 66 -4.79 5.54 -3.91
CA LEU A 66 -4.24 6.82 -4.32
C LEU A 66 -4.95 7.28 -5.57
N GLY A 67 -5.80 8.28 -5.45
CA GLY A 67 -6.52 8.87 -6.56
C GLY A 67 -6.02 10.27 -6.92
N HIS A 68 -6.43 10.74 -8.08
CA HIS A 68 -6.11 12.07 -8.59
C HIS A 68 -7.40 12.74 -9.08
N TYR A 69 -7.46 14.05 -8.94
CA TYR A 69 -8.65 14.83 -9.36
C TYR A 69 -8.75 14.96 -10.88
N ASN A 70 -7.61 14.91 -11.57
CA ASN A 70 -7.54 14.98 -13.01
C ASN A 70 -6.77 13.77 -13.56
N GLN A 71 -7.39 13.01 -14.46
CA GLN A 71 -6.80 11.81 -15.06
C GLN A 71 -5.48 12.07 -15.83
N TYR A 72 -5.25 13.31 -16.26
CA TYR A 72 -4.03 13.70 -16.96
C TYR A 72 -2.92 14.17 -16.03
N LYS A 73 -3.23 14.38 -14.74
CA LYS A 73 -2.29 14.80 -13.70
C LYS A 73 -2.02 13.67 -12.71
N LYS A 74 -1.78 12.46 -13.22
CA LYS A 74 -1.45 11.32 -12.39
C LYS A 74 -0.15 11.60 -11.66
N SER A 75 -0.21 11.73 -10.33
CA SER A 75 0.95 12.06 -9.53
C SER A 75 1.86 10.84 -9.36
N PRO A 76 3.17 10.95 -9.60
CA PRO A 76 4.12 9.91 -9.24
C PRO A 76 4.41 9.86 -7.73
N PHE A 77 3.93 10.86 -6.98
CA PHE A 77 4.20 10.97 -5.55
C PHE A 77 3.20 10.21 -4.71
N GLY A 78 3.69 9.64 -3.62
CA GLY A 78 2.87 8.98 -2.61
C GLY A 78 2.31 7.62 -3.01
N THR A 79 2.81 7.02 -4.08
CA THR A 79 2.47 5.67 -4.53
C THR A 79 2.80 4.62 -3.48
N PHE A 80 2.25 3.43 -3.64
CA PHE A 80 2.51 2.31 -2.74
C PHE A 80 3.49 1.33 -3.40
N ASP A 81 4.42 0.86 -2.59
CA ASP A 81 5.38 -0.18 -2.95
C ASP A 81 5.17 -1.37 -2.03
N VAL A 82 4.75 -2.52 -2.59
CA VAL A 82 4.33 -3.69 -1.82
C VAL A 82 5.33 -4.81 -1.97
N GLY A 83 5.76 -5.33 -0.83
CA GLY A 83 6.72 -6.43 -0.72
C GLY A 83 7.81 -6.15 0.31
N GLY A 84 8.54 -7.19 0.67
CA GLY A 84 9.70 -7.10 1.54
C GLY A 84 9.41 -6.79 3.01
N ASP A 85 10.38 -6.18 3.65
CA ASP A 85 10.37 -5.88 5.09
C ASP A 85 9.66 -4.55 5.45
N GLY A 86 9.27 -3.77 4.45
CA GLY A 86 8.66 -2.44 4.63
C GLY A 86 9.67 -1.33 4.87
N MET A 87 10.95 -1.62 4.76
CA MET A 87 12.00 -0.63 4.83
C MET A 87 12.26 -0.08 3.44
N THR A 88 11.90 1.16 3.22
CA THR A 88 12.30 1.86 2.01
C THR A 88 13.71 2.38 2.17
N GLY A 89 14.52 2.16 1.16
CA GLY A 89 15.67 3.00 0.91
C GLY A 89 15.24 4.45 0.65
N TYR A 90 16.14 5.25 0.17
CA TYR A 90 15.86 6.63 -0.21
C TYR A 90 14.80 6.68 -1.33
N SER A 91 13.65 7.29 -1.07
CA SER A 91 12.59 7.48 -2.06
C SER A 91 12.40 8.96 -2.37
N THR A 92 12.69 9.34 -3.61
CA THR A 92 12.53 10.72 -4.11
C THR A 92 11.05 11.11 -4.23
N TYR A 93 10.16 10.14 -4.39
CA TYR A 93 8.74 10.36 -4.68
C TYR A 93 7.82 10.13 -3.49
N ALA A 94 8.36 10.05 -2.29
CA ALA A 94 7.61 9.77 -1.06
C ALA A 94 6.75 8.49 -1.18
N THR A 95 7.26 7.50 -1.88
CA THR A 95 6.63 6.17 -2.03
C THR A 95 6.53 5.50 -0.67
N GLU A 96 5.37 4.95 -0.36
CA GLU A 96 5.12 4.27 0.89
C GLU A 96 5.33 2.77 0.74
N SER A 97 6.30 2.22 1.48
CA SER A 97 6.55 0.78 1.49
C SER A 97 5.58 0.05 2.40
N ILE A 98 4.98 -0.98 1.86
CA ILE A 98 4.04 -1.87 2.56
C ILE A 98 4.69 -3.25 2.69
N ALA A 99 5.10 -3.58 3.90
CA ALA A 99 5.73 -4.86 4.18
C ALA A 99 4.80 -6.04 3.87
N LEU A 100 5.33 -7.05 3.22
CA LEU A 100 4.67 -8.34 3.06
C LEU A 100 5.71 -9.45 3.21
N ARG A 101 5.58 -10.26 4.25
CA ARG A 101 6.53 -11.31 4.57
C ARG A 101 6.54 -12.40 3.50
N GLY A 102 7.73 -12.89 3.14
CA GLY A 102 7.90 -13.92 2.12
C GLY A 102 8.03 -13.41 0.70
N TYR A 103 7.99 -12.11 0.50
CA TYR A 103 8.19 -11.46 -0.78
C TYR A 103 9.41 -10.54 -0.76
N GLU A 104 10.07 -10.41 -1.90
CA GLU A 104 11.14 -9.43 -2.08
C GLU A 104 10.59 -8.01 -2.13
N ASN A 105 11.43 -7.02 -1.85
CA ASN A 105 11.05 -5.62 -1.94
C ASN A 105 10.54 -5.30 -3.35
N SER A 106 9.42 -4.57 -3.43
CA SER A 106 8.78 -4.14 -4.68
C SER A 106 8.28 -5.26 -5.61
N SER A 107 8.35 -6.53 -5.17
CA SER A 107 8.05 -7.67 -6.04
C SER A 107 6.59 -7.74 -6.51
N LEU A 108 5.67 -7.16 -5.75
CA LEU A 108 4.24 -7.14 -6.07
C LEU A 108 3.78 -5.81 -6.67
N THR A 109 4.67 -4.84 -6.77
CA THR A 109 4.32 -3.52 -7.30
C THR A 109 4.50 -3.49 -8.81
N PRO A 110 3.44 -3.18 -9.58
CA PRO A 110 3.57 -3.01 -11.01
C PRO A 110 4.58 -1.90 -11.34
N TYR A 111 5.41 -2.11 -12.35
CA TYR A 111 6.37 -1.11 -12.85
C TYR A 111 7.34 -0.54 -11.79
N GLY A 112 7.66 -1.35 -10.78
CA GLY A 112 8.72 -1.08 -9.81
C GLY A 112 8.35 -0.22 -8.60
N SER A 113 7.47 0.75 -8.68
CA SER A 113 7.03 1.57 -7.53
C SER A 113 5.76 2.37 -7.77
N GLU A 114 5.00 2.03 -8.79
CA GLU A 114 3.81 2.78 -9.19
C GLU A 114 2.50 2.08 -8.80
N GLY A 115 2.38 1.66 -7.55
CA GLY A 115 1.12 1.15 -6.99
C GLY A 115 0.18 2.30 -6.62
N TYR A 116 -0.99 2.34 -7.23
CA TYR A 116 -2.06 3.32 -6.90
C TYR A 116 -3.14 2.73 -6.01
N ALA A 117 -3.18 1.42 -5.91
CA ALA A 117 -4.01 0.71 -4.96
C ALA A 117 -3.23 -0.46 -4.36
N TYR A 118 -3.51 -0.80 -3.11
CA TYR A 118 -3.02 -2.04 -2.51
C TYR A 118 -4.05 -2.65 -1.58
N ALA A 119 -3.98 -3.95 -1.42
CA ALA A 119 -4.69 -4.67 -0.39
C ALA A 119 -3.74 -5.66 0.28
N ARG A 120 -3.83 -5.80 1.59
CA ARG A 120 -3.07 -6.75 2.40
C ARG A 120 -3.97 -7.38 3.44
N LEU A 121 -3.93 -8.70 3.52
CA LEU A 121 -4.58 -9.49 4.55
C LEU A 121 -3.51 -10.29 5.29
N GLY A 122 -3.56 -10.29 6.60
CA GLY A 122 -2.68 -11.09 7.44
C GLY A 122 -3.46 -11.78 8.54
N ILE A 123 -3.14 -13.03 8.78
CA ILE A 123 -3.69 -13.84 9.87
C ILE A 123 -2.49 -14.37 10.67
N GLU A 124 -2.49 -14.14 11.96
CA GLU A 124 -1.47 -14.65 12.87
C GLU A 124 -2.12 -15.41 14.02
N LEU A 125 -1.62 -16.59 14.28
CA LEU A 125 -1.98 -17.39 15.45
C LEU A 125 -0.82 -17.31 16.45
N ARG A 126 -1.09 -16.79 17.63
CA ARG A 126 -0.09 -16.52 18.67
C ARG A 126 -0.37 -17.37 19.91
N TYR A 127 0.63 -18.12 20.35
CA TYR A 127 0.57 -18.89 21.60
C TYR A 127 1.71 -18.50 22.53
N PRO A 128 1.44 -17.98 23.75
CA PRO A 128 2.48 -17.63 24.70
C PRO A 128 3.03 -18.90 25.36
N LEU A 129 4.35 -19.06 25.29
CA LEU A 129 5.08 -20.11 26.00
C LEU A 129 5.41 -19.68 27.42
N MET A 130 5.87 -18.43 27.58
CA MET A 130 6.27 -17.86 28.84
C MET A 130 5.80 -16.40 28.92
N LEU A 131 5.13 -16.07 30.00
CA LEU A 131 4.66 -14.72 30.33
C LEU A 131 5.18 -14.37 31.71
N GLU A 132 6.41 -13.86 31.78
CA GLU A 132 7.02 -13.39 33.01
C GLU A 132 7.26 -11.87 32.93
N THR A 133 7.44 -11.25 34.09
CA THR A 133 7.62 -9.78 34.19
C THR A 133 8.83 -9.28 33.43
N SER A 134 9.86 -10.11 33.27
CA SER A 134 11.11 -9.76 32.59
C SER A 134 11.24 -10.30 31.17
N THR A 135 10.45 -11.34 30.82
CA THR A 135 10.63 -12.04 29.53
C THR A 135 9.30 -12.60 29.05
N ASN A 136 8.93 -12.23 27.83
CA ASN A 136 7.76 -12.77 27.13
C ASN A 136 8.22 -13.59 25.92
N ILE A 137 7.93 -14.88 25.92
CA ILE A 137 8.23 -15.78 24.81
C ILE A 137 6.92 -16.31 24.27
N TYR A 138 6.72 -16.18 22.96
CA TYR A 138 5.55 -16.74 22.28
C TYR A 138 5.96 -17.35 20.94
N VAL A 139 5.21 -18.36 20.53
CA VAL A 139 5.26 -18.92 19.19
C VAL A 139 4.17 -18.31 18.36
N LEU A 140 4.50 -17.99 17.12
CA LEU A 140 3.51 -17.49 16.17
C LEU A 140 3.59 -18.24 14.85
N GLY A 141 2.40 -18.57 14.31
CA GLY A 141 2.22 -18.98 12.92
C GLY A 141 1.49 -17.86 12.19
N PHE A 142 1.88 -17.55 10.96
CA PHE A 142 1.23 -16.51 10.19
C PHE A 142 1.01 -16.90 8.73
N LEU A 143 -0.02 -16.29 8.15
CA LEU A 143 -0.34 -16.32 6.73
C LEU A 143 -0.58 -14.89 6.29
N GLU A 144 0.11 -14.43 5.27
CA GLU A 144 -0.08 -13.10 4.70
C GLU A 144 -0.33 -13.21 3.19
N ALA A 145 -1.26 -12.41 2.70
CA ALA A 145 -1.56 -12.25 1.29
C ALA A 145 -1.70 -10.76 0.99
N GLY A 146 -1.28 -10.36 -0.19
CA GLY A 146 -1.43 -8.98 -0.62
C GLY A 146 -1.10 -8.81 -2.08
N ASN A 147 -1.54 -7.69 -2.63
CA ASN A 147 -1.26 -7.32 -4.00
C ASN A 147 -1.29 -5.79 -4.15
N ALA A 148 -0.72 -5.29 -5.23
CA ALA A 148 -0.75 -3.89 -5.63
C ALA A 148 -1.21 -3.75 -7.08
N TRP A 149 -1.93 -2.66 -7.36
CA TRP A 149 -2.48 -2.36 -8.69
C TRP A 149 -2.04 -0.98 -9.15
N HIS A 150 -1.67 -0.90 -10.40
CA HIS A 150 -1.31 0.36 -11.06
C HIS A 150 -2.53 1.25 -11.36
N ASP A 151 -3.74 0.67 -11.46
CA ASP A 151 -4.96 1.42 -11.74
C ASP A 151 -6.06 1.05 -10.74
N ILE A 152 -6.67 2.05 -10.13
CA ILE A 152 -7.79 1.88 -9.20
C ILE A 152 -8.97 1.19 -9.87
N LYS A 153 -9.18 1.40 -11.18
CA LYS A 153 -10.26 0.76 -11.94
C LYS A 153 -10.09 -0.75 -12.10
N LYS A 154 -8.85 -1.23 -11.94
CA LYS A 154 -8.50 -2.66 -11.99
C LYS A 154 -8.33 -3.28 -10.60
N PHE A 155 -8.72 -2.54 -9.57
CA PHE A 155 -8.65 -3.02 -8.20
C PHE A 155 -9.61 -4.19 -8.00
N ASN A 156 -9.08 -5.40 -7.91
CA ASN A 156 -9.81 -6.61 -7.56
C ASN A 156 -9.00 -7.38 -6.49
N PRO A 157 -9.38 -7.30 -5.21
CA PRO A 157 -8.62 -7.90 -4.11
C PRO A 157 -8.72 -9.42 -4.04
N PHE A 158 -9.54 -10.05 -4.90
CA PHE A 158 -9.79 -11.50 -4.91
C PHE A 158 -9.30 -12.20 -6.18
N GLU A 159 -8.51 -11.53 -7.00
CA GLU A 159 -7.94 -12.08 -8.22
C GLU A 159 -6.43 -12.24 -8.14
#